data_bd72b3e688696220f042718999666e29
#
_entry.id   bd72b3e688696220f042718999666e29
#
_cell.length_a   1.000
_cell.length_b   1.000
_cell.length_c   1.000
_cell.angle_alpha   90.00
_cell.angle_beta   90.00
_cell.angle_gamma   90.00
#
_symmetry.space_group_name_H-M   'P 1'
#
loop_
_entity.id
_entity.type
_entity.pdbx_description
1 polymer ?
#
loop_
_entity_poly.entity_id
_entity_poly.type
_entity_poly.pdbx_seq_one_letter_code
_entity_poly.pdbx_strand_id
1 'polypeptide(L)'
;VLRDLRRLLLARDQLKVPLIIGSCGTSGVDSGVDLMREMTLEIAREEGLSFKLGRIYSEQKPESMAQAFQSGNIEALPGAPEIDEQLIQNCSHIVAMMGHEPIVNLLKEKFDVVLCGRASDTALFSALPLMRGFLPGPVWHCAKTIECGAICSTSTRADGVFAEIDDNGFSVEPLALDASCTPLSLASHTLYENADPYLIREPSGMLNTQNARYQKLSERKTRVEGSVFRPDRYTLKLEGATCTGF
;
A
#
# COMPACT_ATOMS: atom_id res chain seq x y z
N VAL A 1 -13.73 6.86 -10.62
CA VAL A 1 -13.18 7.41 -9.37
C VAL A 1 -14.26 8.01 -8.49
N LEU A 2 -14.96 9.13 -8.89
CA LEU A 2 -15.95 9.79 -8.03
C LEU A 2 -17.06 8.84 -7.52
N ARG A 3 -17.62 7.99 -8.40
CA ARG A 3 -18.65 7.02 -8.02
C ARG A 3 -18.18 6.05 -6.93
N ASP A 4 -16.96 5.55 -7.04
CA ASP A 4 -16.44 4.54 -6.12
C ASP A 4 -15.99 5.20 -4.81
N LEU A 5 -15.37 6.39 -4.89
CA LEU A 5 -15.03 7.20 -3.72
C LEU A 5 -16.28 7.53 -2.88
N ARG A 6 -17.40 7.92 -3.52
CA ARG A 6 -18.68 8.18 -2.85
C ARG A 6 -19.18 6.95 -2.09
N ARG A 7 -19.13 5.77 -2.73
CA ARG A 7 -19.53 4.51 -2.08
C ARG A 7 -18.66 4.18 -0.86
N LEU A 8 -17.34 4.37 -0.99
CA LEU A 8 -16.41 4.14 0.11
C LEU A 8 -16.64 5.11 1.29
N LEU A 9 -16.88 6.39 1.01
CA LEU A 9 -17.16 7.38 2.05
C LEU A 9 -18.49 7.10 2.77
N LEU A 10 -19.54 6.73 2.05
CA LEU A 10 -20.84 6.34 2.64
C LEU A 10 -20.69 5.06 3.49
N ALA A 11 -20.02 4.04 2.96
CA ALA A 11 -19.77 2.79 3.69
C ALA A 11 -18.90 3.03 4.94
N ARG A 12 -17.84 3.82 4.82
CA ARG A 12 -16.99 4.23 5.94
C ARG A 12 -17.82 4.92 7.03
N ASP A 13 -18.69 5.85 6.64
CA ASP A 13 -19.50 6.58 7.61
C ASP A 13 -20.52 5.68 8.31
N GLN A 14 -21.14 4.77 7.57
CA GLN A 14 -22.06 3.79 8.14
C GLN A 14 -21.35 2.82 9.09
N LEU A 15 -20.17 2.30 8.74
CA LEU A 15 -19.42 1.31 9.51
C LEU A 15 -18.56 1.93 10.62
N LYS A 16 -18.33 3.25 10.59
CA LYS A 16 -17.44 3.98 11.50
C LYS A 16 -16.01 3.42 11.54
N VAL A 17 -15.51 3.02 10.38
CA VAL A 17 -14.14 2.51 10.20
C VAL A 17 -13.26 3.53 9.49
N PRO A 18 -11.94 3.52 9.66
CA PRO A 18 -11.05 4.38 8.89
C PRO A 18 -11.04 3.97 7.40
N LEU A 19 -10.92 4.97 6.52
CA LEU A 19 -10.68 4.80 5.09
C LEU A 19 -9.28 5.32 4.76
N ILE A 20 -8.43 4.46 4.21
CA ILE A 20 -7.06 4.80 3.80
C ILE A 20 -6.98 4.66 2.28
N ILE A 21 -6.55 5.71 1.60
CA ILE A 21 -6.37 5.74 0.14
C ILE A 21 -4.94 6.13 -0.16
N GLY A 22 -4.21 5.26 -0.85
CA GLY A 22 -2.82 5.48 -1.22
C GLY A 22 -2.62 5.82 -2.68
N SER A 23 -1.44 6.32 -2.98
CA SER A 23 -1.00 6.68 -4.32
C SER A 23 -2.04 7.51 -5.07
N CYS A 24 -2.61 8.51 -4.36
CA CYS A 24 -3.67 9.36 -4.88
C CYS A 24 -3.30 9.95 -6.24
N GLY A 25 -4.24 9.91 -7.20
CA GLY A 25 -3.98 10.34 -8.57
C GLY A 25 -3.09 9.36 -9.36
N THR A 26 -2.99 8.11 -8.93
CA THR A 26 -2.20 7.00 -9.51
C THR A 26 -0.70 7.12 -9.26
N SER A 27 -0.09 8.28 -9.52
CA SER A 27 1.35 8.53 -9.30
C SER A 27 1.68 8.87 -7.84
N GLY A 28 0.71 9.33 -7.06
CA GLY A 28 0.92 9.77 -5.68
C GLY A 28 1.65 11.10 -5.55
N VAL A 29 1.70 11.92 -6.60
CA VAL A 29 2.20 13.30 -6.52
C VAL A 29 1.27 14.17 -5.66
N ASP A 30 1.80 15.24 -5.09
CA ASP A 30 1.07 16.08 -4.14
C ASP A 30 -0.22 16.68 -4.74
N SER A 31 -0.19 17.07 -6.03
CA SER A 31 -1.37 17.53 -6.75
C SER A 31 -2.46 16.45 -6.88
N GLY A 32 -2.08 15.17 -6.96
CA GLY A 32 -3.02 14.05 -6.96
C GLY A 32 -3.71 13.88 -5.60
N VAL A 33 -2.98 14.10 -4.50
CA VAL A 33 -3.55 14.12 -3.14
C VAL A 33 -4.54 15.27 -2.98
N ASP A 34 -4.19 16.47 -3.48
CA ASP A 34 -5.06 17.64 -3.41
C ASP A 34 -6.33 17.46 -4.25
N LEU A 35 -6.23 16.92 -5.45
CA LEU A 35 -7.39 16.59 -6.27
C LEU A 35 -8.33 15.59 -5.57
N MET A 36 -7.75 14.53 -4.97
CA MET A 36 -8.54 13.55 -4.22
C MET A 36 -9.22 14.17 -3.00
N ARG A 37 -8.53 15.11 -2.31
CA ARG A 37 -9.11 15.87 -1.21
C ARG A 37 -10.31 16.71 -1.67
N GLU A 38 -10.21 17.42 -2.77
CA GLU A 38 -11.31 18.24 -3.31
C GLU A 38 -12.53 17.39 -3.60
N MET A 39 -12.34 16.25 -4.30
CA MET A 39 -13.42 15.30 -4.58
C MET A 39 -14.04 14.74 -3.28
N THR A 40 -13.21 14.43 -2.28
CA THR A 40 -13.67 13.90 -0.98
C THR A 40 -14.53 14.93 -0.24
N LEU A 41 -14.12 16.21 -0.22
CA LEU A 41 -14.86 17.28 0.43
C LEU A 41 -16.15 17.67 -0.32
N GLU A 42 -16.15 17.56 -1.65
CA GLU A 42 -17.36 17.75 -2.47
C GLU A 42 -18.39 16.69 -2.13
N ILE A 43 -18.00 15.41 -2.15
CA ILE A 43 -18.89 14.31 -1.78
C ILE A 43 -19.38 14.46 -0.33
N ALA A 44 -18.51 14.84 0.60
CA ALA A 44 -18.93 15.07 1.99
C ALA A 44 -20.01 16.13 2.13
N ARG A 45 -19.91 17.24 1.37
CA ARG A 45 -20.94 18.29 1.34
C ARG A 45 -22.26 17.79 0.74
N GLU A 46 -22.19 17.06 -0.37
CA GLU A 46 -23.38 16.54 -1.06
C GLU A 46 -24.14 15.49 -0.22
N GLU A 47 -23.39 14.63 0.48
CA GLU A 47 -23.98 13.54 1.27
C GLU A 47 -24.17 13.89 2.77
N GLY A 48 -23.83 15.11 3.19
CA GLY A 48 -23.94 15.55 4.59
C GLY A 48 -23.02 14.79 5.55
N LEU A 49 -21.86 14.34 5.06
CA LEU A 49 -20.89 13.58 5.87
C LEU A 49 -19.99 14.50 6.67
N SER A 50 -19.61 14.05 7.89
CA SER A 50 -18.65 14.72 8.74
C SER A 50 -17.58 13.75 9.22
N PHE A 51 -16.31 14.06 8.95
CA PHE A 51 -15.14 13.24 9.31
C PHE A 51 -13.87 14.07 9.38
N LYS A 52 -12.88 13.56 10.13
CA LYS A 52 -11.54 14.13 10.19
C LYS A 52 -10.70 13.61 9.03
N LEU A 53 -10.30 14.51 8.11
CA LEU A 53 -9.53 14.19 6.91
C LEU A 53 -8.05 14.53 7.10
N GLY A 54 -7.17 13.53 6.94
CA GLY A 54 -5.71 13.68 6.92
C GLY A 54 -5.14 13.56 5.51
N ARG A 55 -4.03 14.26 5.26
CA ARG A 55 -3.25 14.17 4.02
C ARG A 55 -1.79 13.88 4.36
N ILE A 56 -1.14 13.04 3.56
CA ILE A 56 0.28 12.76 3.64
C ILE A 56 0.86 12.95 2.25
N TYR A 57 1.75 13.90 2.10
CA TYR A 57 2.46 14.16 0.86
C TYR A 57 3.72 13.31 0.75
N SER A 58 4.12 12.97 -0.47
CA SER A 58 5.28 12.12 -0.72
C SER A 58 6.27 12.72 -1.71
N GLU A 59 5.94 13.86 -2.29
CA GLU A 59 6.82 14.52 -3.26
C GLU A 59 8.06 15.08 -2.59
N GLN A 60 9.20 14.89 -3.25
CA GLN A 60 10.52 15.33 -2.81
C GLN A 60 11.06 16.39 -3.77
N LYS A 61 11.76 17.36 -3.22
CA LYS A 61 12.40 18.39 -4.02
C LYS A 61 13.65 17.83 -4.73
N PRO A 62 13.79 18.03 -6.05
CA PRO A 62 14.96 17.54 -6.80
C PRO A 62 16.30 17.97 -6.18
N GLU A 63 16.39 19.21 -5.66
CA GLU A 63 17.62 19.73 -5.06
C GLU A 63 17.99 18.95 -3.77
N SER A 64 16.99 18.61 -2.95
CA SER A 64 17.20 17.80 -1.74
C SER A 64 17.63 16.37 -2.06
N MET A 65 17.09 15.81 -3.14
CA MET A 65 17.46 14.47 -3.59
C MET A 65 18.84 14.45 -4.24
N ALA A 66 19.21 15.46 -5.01
CA ALA A 66 20.58 15.61 -5.54
C ALA A 66 21.63 15.69 -4.41
N GLN A 67 21.33 16.46 -3.35
CA GLN A 67 22.20 16.53 -2.18
C GLN A 67 22.32 15.19 -1.44
N ALA A 68 21.20 14.45 -1.31
CA ALA A 68 21.19 13.12 -0.71
C ALA A 68 22.00 12.12 -1.56
N PHE A 69 21.92 12.21 -2.88
CA PHE A 69 22.71 11.39 -3.81
C PHE A 69 24.20 11.67 -3.67
N GLN A 70 24.64 12.95 -3.69
CA GLN A 70 26.01 13.35 -3.45
C GLN A 70 26.58 12.86 -2.12
N SER A 71 25.70 12.77 -1.10
CA SER A 71 26.07 12.27 0.24
C SER A 71 26.07 10.73 0.34
N GLY A 72 25.85 10.00 -0.77
CA GLY A 72 25.81 8.54 -0.78
C GLY A 72 24.59 7.92 -0.09
N ASN A 73 23.50 8.69 0.07
CA ASN A 73 22.26 8.21 0.70
C ASN A 73 21.22 7.69 -0.31
N ILE A 74 21.50 7.82 -1.61
CA ILE A 74 20.66 7.29 -2.69
C ILE A 74 21.51 6.37 -3.55
N GLU A 75 21.02 5.19 -3.82
CA GLU A 75 21.66 4.18 -4.66
C GLU A 75 20.66 3.72 -5.74
N ALA A 76 21.17 3.42 -6.94
CA ALA A 76 20.36 2.83 -8.00
C ALA A 76 19.88 1.43 -7.59
N LEU A 77 18.64 1.09 -7.91
CA LEU A 77 18.16 -0.27 -7.73
C LEU A 77 18.86 -1.23 -8.71
N PRO A 78 19.08 -2.50 -8.32
CA PRO A 78 19.65 -3.51 -9.23
C PRO A 78 18.86 -3.57 -10.55
N GLY A 79 19.56 -3.44 -11.66
CA GLY A 79 18.95 -3.44 -13.00
C GLY A 79 18.25 -2.14 -13.42
N ALA A 80 18.22 -1.11 -12.57
CA ALA A 80 17.78 0.23 -12.96
C ALA A 80 18.81 0.92 -13.86
N PRO A 81 18.40 1.90 -14.67
CA PRO A 81 19.33 2.78 -15.36
C PRO A 81 20.29 3.48 -14.39
N GLU A 82 21.48 3.82 -14.89
CA GLU A 82 22.39 4.66 -14.12
C GLU A 82 21.72 5.99 -13.76
N ILE A 83 21.93 6.40 -12.51
CA ILE A 83 21.43 7.68 -12.01
C ILE A 83 22.60 8.61 -11.76
N ASP A 84 22.43 9.89 -12.10
CA ASP A 84 23.35 10.96 -11.78
C ASP A 84 22.61 12.19 -11.22
N GLU A 85 23.35 13.15 -10.77
CA GLU A 85 22.80 14.38 -10.22
C GLU A 85 21.95 15.15 -11.24
N GLN A 86 22.38 15.18 -12.50
CA GLN A 86 21.68 15.90 -13.56
C GLN A 86 20.32 15.26 -13.86
N LEU A 87 20.25 13.93 -13.88
CA LEU A 87 18.98 13.20 -14.04
C LEU A 87 18.02 13.53 -12.90
N ILE A 88 18.52 13.53 -11.66
CA ILE A 88 17.71 13.85 -10.47
C ILE A 88 17.19 15.29 -10.55
N GLN A 89 18.04 16.25 -10.89
CA GLN A 89 17.66 17.67 -11.01
C GLN A 89 16.67 17.92 -12.16
N ASN A 90 16.69 17.12 -13.21
CA ASN A 90 15.80 17.22 -14.36
C ASN A 90 14.45 16.50 -14.14
N CYS A 91 14.25 15.83 -13.01
CA CYS A 91 12.95 15.25 -12.70
C CYS A 91 11.89 16.34 -12.48
N SER A 92 10.79 16.24 -13.17
CA SER A 92 9.61 17.08 -12.94
C SER A 92 8.88 16.69 -11.65
N HIS A 93 8.95 15.42 -11.28
CA HIS A 93 8.41 14.88 -10.05
C HIS A 93 9.35 13.81 -9.50
N ILE A 94 9.53 13.79 -8.19
CA ILE A 94 10.18 12.70 -7.45
C ILE A 94 9.29 12.38 -6.27
N VAL A 95 8.83 11.13 -6.16
CA VAL A 95 8.01 10.69 -5.03
C VAL A 95 8.75 9.64 -4.21
N ALA A 96 8.62 9.73 -2.88
CA ALA A 96 9.15 8.74 -1.96
C ALA A 96 8.04 7.75 -1.57
N MET A 97 8.25 6.46 -1.83
CA MET A 97 7.30 5.41 -1.50
C MET A 97 7.28 5.20 0.02
N MET A 98 6.37 5.88 0.72
CA MET A 98 6.30 5.84 2.18
C MET A 98 5.92 4.46 2.73
N GLY A 99 6.41 4.16 3.93
CA GLY A 99 5.96 3.02 4.74
C GLY A 99 4.66 3.32 5.50
N HIS A 100 4.34 2.46 6.44
CA HIS A 100 3.10 2.55 7.23
C HIS A 100 3.12 3.63 8.32
N GLU A 101 4.29 4.11 8.73
CA GLU A 101 4.48 4.96 9.90
C GLU A 101 3.72 6.30 9.84
N PRO A 102 3.75 7.05 8.73
CA PRO A 102 2.97 8.29 8.63
C PRO A 102 1.47 8.04 8.72
N ILE A 103 0.99 6.91 8.17
CA ILE A 103 -0.42 6.51 8.22
C ILE A 103 -0.81 6.20 9.66
N VAL A 104 0.02 5.42 10.37
CA VAL A 104 -0.18 5.09 11.81
C VAL A 104 -0.27 6.35 12.65
N ASN A 105 0.55 7.37 12.38
CA ASN A 105 0.51 8.63 13.13
C ASN A 105 -0.86 9.31 13.00
N LEU A 106 -1.41 9.41 11.79
CA LEU A 106 -2.75 9.97 11.59
C LEU A 106 -3.85 9.11 12.21
N LEU A 107 -3.76 7.79 12.12
CA LEU A 107 -4.73 6.87 12.74
C LEU A 107 -4.74 7.01 14.27
N LYS A 108 -3.57 7.17 14.91
CA LYS A 108 -3.45 7.43 16.36
C LYS A 108 -4.13 8.75 16.76
N GLU A 109 -4.07 9.75 15.90
CA GLU A 109 -4.75 11.03 16.06
C GLU A 109 -6.25 10.98 15.68
N LYS A 110 -6.79 9.78 15.41
CA LYS A 110 -8.19 9.52 15.06
C LYS A 110 -8.65 10.25 13.80
N PHE A 111 -7.82 10.30 12.78
CA PHE A 111 -8.29 10.66 11.45
C PHE A 111 -9.15 9.53 10.88
N ASP A 112 -10.28 9.92 10.31
CA ASP A 112 -11.29 9.01 9.76
C ASP A 112 -11.00 8.62 8.31
N VAL A 113 -10.47 9.58 7.54
CA VAL A 113 -10.09 9.42 6.13
C VAL A 113 -8.64 9.88 6.01
N VAL A 114 -7.78 9.03 5.45
CA VAL A 114 -6.36 9.32 5.21
C VAL A 114 -6.08 9.22 3.72
N LEU A 115 -5.66 10.32 3.11
CA LEU A 115 -5.23 10.40 1.72
C LEU A 115 -3.71 10.47 1.67
N CYS A 116 -3.10 9.50 1.00
CA CYS A 116 -1.64 9.40 0.90
C CYS A 116 -1.14 9.69 -0.51
N GLY A 117 -0.01 10.36 -0.61
CA GLY A 117 0.82 10.36 -1.79
C GLY A 117 1.36 8.96 -2.08
N ARG A 118 2.51 8.85 -2.73
CA ARG A 118 3.11 7.54 -3.07
C ARG A 118 3.44 6.76 -1.81
N ALA A 119 2.84 5.60 -1.66
CA ALA A 119 3.05 4.69 -0.55
C ALA A 119 3.41 3.29 -1.08
N SER A 120 4.13 2.49 -0.28
CA SER A 120 4.13 1.05 -0.50
C SER A 120 2.69 0.55 -0.38
N ASP A 121 2.24 -0.22 -1.35
CA ASP A 121 0.85 -0.67 -1.39
C ASP A 121 0.51 -1.52 -0.16
N THR A 122 1.47 -2.32 0.31
CA THR A 122 1.41 -3.05 1.57
C THR A 122 1.26 -2.15 2.81
N ALA A 123 1.83 -0.94 2.79
CA ALA A 123 1.76 -0.02 3.92
C ALA A 123 0.33 0.43 4.25
N LEU A 124 -0.53 0.53 3.23
CA LEU A 124 -1.93 0.91 3.40
C LEU A 124 -2.71 -0.11 4.23
N PHE A 125 -2.43 -1.39 4.02
CA PHE A 125 -3.12 -2.50 4.69
C PHE A 125 -2.45 -2.88 6.01
N SER A 126 -1.14 -2.67 6.15
CA SER A 126 -0.40 -3.01 7.36
C SER A 126 -0.54 -1.97 8.49
N ALA A 127 -0.81 -0.71 8.16
CA ALA A 127 -0.80 0.40 9.12
C ALA A 127 -1.76 0.19 10.30
N LEU A 128 -3.02 -0.13 10.05
CA LEU A 128 -4.01 -0.31 11.11
C LEU A 128 -3.76 -1.55 11.97
N PRO A 129 -3.49 -2.75 11.41
CA PRO A 129 -3.16 -3.92 12.22
C PRO A 129 -1.89 -3.75 13.06
N LEU A 130 -0.82 -3.18 12.50
CA LEU A 130 0.42 -2.89 13.24
C LEU A 130 0.17 -1.89 14.37
N MET A 131 -0.61 -0.84 14.13
CA MET A 131 -1.02 0.11 15.18
C MET A 131 -1.79 -0.58 16.32
N ARG A 132 -2.57 -1.61 16.01
CA ARG A 132 -3.33 -2.41 17.00
C ARG A 132 -2.49 -3.48 17.70
N GLY A 133 -1.20 -3.64 17.34
CA GLY A 133 -0.26 -4.54 17.99
C GLY A 133 -0.27 -5.98 17.47
N PHE A 134 -0.89 -6.24 16.31
CA PHE A 134 -0.76 -7.56 15.66
C PHE A 134 0.67 -7.84 15.23
N LEU A 135 1.05 -9.13 15.20
CA LEU A 135 2.41 -9.54 14.84
C LEU A 135 2.77 -9.14 13.40
N PRO A 136 3.97 -8.55 13.19
CA PRO A 136 4.37 -8.04 11.88
C PRO A 136 4.38 -9.10 10.76
N GLY A 137 4.79 -10.35 11.03
CA GLY A 137 4.85 -11.41 10.02
C GLY A 137 3.51 -11.64 9.33
N PRO A 138 2.45 -12.02 10.05
CA PRO A 138 1.10 -12.14 9.51
C PRO A 138 0.57 -10.87 8.85
N VAL A 139 0.82 -9.71 9.46
CA VAL A 139 0.33 -8.43 8.94
C VAL A 139 0.94 -8.09 7.59
N TRP A 140 2.27 -8.14 7.45
CA TRP A 140 2.94 -7.82 6.20
C TRP A 140 2.62 -8.84 5.10
N HIS A 141 2.50 -10.14 5.46
CA HIS A 141 2.11 -11.15 4.47
C HIS A 141 0.65 -10.99 4.01
N CYS A 142 -0.26 -10.67 4.92
CA CYS A 142 -1.63 -10.33 4.56
C CYS A 142 -1.67 -9.12 3.63
N ALA A 143 -0.98 -8.03 4.00
CA ALA A 143 -0.91 -6.82 3.20
C ALA A 143 -0.38 -7.10 1.78
N LYS A 144 0.71 -7.86 1.65
CA LYS A 144 1.27 -8.29 0.35
C LYS A 144 0.31 -9.15 -0.45
N THR A 145 -0.50 -9.97 0.21
CA THR A 145 -1.47 -10.83 -0.46
C THR A 145 -2.65 -10.05 -1.04
N ILE A 146 -3.11 -8.99 -0.34
CA ILE A 146 -4.35 -8.29 -0.70
C ILE A 146 -4.15 -6.96 -1.43
N GLU A 147 -2.92 -6.46 -1.54
CA GLU A 147 -2.61 -5.15 -2.13
C GLU A 147 -3.13 -4.99 -3.57
N CYS A 148 -3.16 -6.05 -4.34
CA CYS A 148 -3.66 -6.08 -5.71
C CYS A 148 -5.13 -6.56 -5.80
N GLY A 149 -5.88 -6.56 -4.70
CA GLY A 149 -7.28 -6.94 -4.65
C GLY A 149 -7.51 -8.38 -5.10
N ALA A 150 -8.47 -8.59 -6.01
CA ALA A 150 -8.88 -9.93 -6.45
C ALA A 150 -7.84 -10.71 -7.28
N ILE A 151 -6.68 -10.12 -7.63
CA ILE A 151 -5.61 -10.83 -8.37
C ILE A 151 -5.09 -12.06 -7.59
N CYS A 152 -5.16 -12.04 -6.26
CA CYS A 152 -4.82 -13.19 -5.44
C CYS A 152 -5.88 -14.32 -5.44
N SER A 153 -6.99 -14.15 -6.17
CA SER A 153 -8.06 -15.13 -6.30
C SER A 153 -8.02 -15.86 -7.64
N THR A 154 -8.99 -16.76 -7.86
CA THR A 154 -9.18 -17.45 -9.16
C THR A 154 -9.80 -16.56 -10.24
N SER A 155 -10.28 -15.37 -9.88
CA SER A 155 -10.82 -14.37 -10.80
C SER A 155 -9.90 -13.16 -10.85
N THR A 156 -9.51 -12.77 -12.06
CA THR A 156 -8.68 -11.56 -12.30
C THR A 156 -9.53 -10.32 -12.58
N ARG A 157 -10.84 -10.39 -12.37
CA ARG A 157 -11.70 -9.20 -12.52
C ARG A 157 -11.36 -8.18 -11.44
N ALA A 158 -11.50 -6.90 -11.78
CA ALA A 158 -11.33 -5.80 -10.83
C ALA A 158 -12.42 -5.88 -9.73
N ASP A 159 -12.07 -6.49 -8.61
CA ASP A 159 -12.92 -6.67 -7.45
C ASP A 159 -12.05 -6.63 -6.18
N GLY A 160 -12.70 -6.65 -5.01
CA GLY A 160 -12.03 -6.65 -3.72
C GLY A 160 -11.90 -8.04 -3.10
N VAL A 161 -11.12 -8.08 -2.03
CA VAL A 161 -11.00 -9.24 -1.15
C VAL A 161 -11.27 -8.81 0.28
N PHE A 162 -11.72 -9.76 1.09
CA PHE A 162 -11.89 -9.61 2.52
C PHE A 162 -10.83 -10.43 3.25
N ALA A 163 -10.12 -9.81 4.18
CA ALA A 163 -9.08 -10.46 4.97
C ALA A 163 -9.35 -10.29 6.47
N GLU A 164 -9.08 -11.35 7.23
CA GLU A 164 -9.13 -11.36 8.70
C GLU A 164 -7.75 -11.73 9.23
N ILE A 165 -7.21 -10.93 10.14
CA ILE A 165 -5.88 -11.12 10.74
C ILE A 165 -6.03 -11.46 12.22
N ASP A 166 -5.22 -12.40 12.69
CA ASP A 166 -5.00 -12.69 14.10
C ASP A 166 -3.50 -12.86 14.42
N ASP A 167 -3.16 -13.23 15.65
CA ASP A 167 -1.76 -13.34 16.09
C ASP A 167 -0.97 -14.46 15.39
N ASN A 168 -1.63 -15.44 14.78
CA ASN A 168 -0.97 -16.59 14.16
C ASN A 168 -0.87 -16.48 12.64
N GLY A 169 -1.75 -15.67 12.02
CA GLY A 169 -1.84 -15.60 10.57
C GLY A 169 -3.00 -14.75 10.09
N PHE A 170 -3.48 -15.05 8.89
CA PHE A 170 -4.63 -14.38 8.31
C PHE A 170 -5.42 -15.32 7.41
N SER A 171 -6.67 -14.98 7.15
CA SER A 171 -7.48 -15.67 6.14
C SER A 171 -8.02 -14.67 5.12
N VAL A 172 -8.16 -15.12 3.87
CA VAL A 172 -8.61 -14.28 2.74
C VAL A 172 -9.72 -15.00 1.98
N GLU A 173 -10.73 -14.22 1.59
CA GLU A 173 -11.77 -14.62 0.65
C GLU A 173 -12.11 -13.48 -0.31
N PRO A 174 -12.50 -13.78 -1.57
CA PRO A 174 -12.88 -12.75 -2.53
C PRO A 174 -14.30 -12.26 -2.26
N LEU A 175 -14.59 -11.00 -2.60
CA LEU A 175 -15.94 -10.45 -2.53
C LEU A 175 -16.83 -11.01 -3.64
N ALA A 176 -16.28 -11.25 -4.86
CA ALA A 176 -17.01 -11.87 -5.95
C ALA A 176 -17.47 -13.29 -5.60
N LEU A 177 -18.76 -13.59 -5.81
CA LEU A 177 -19.37 -14.86 -5.42
C LEU A 177 -18.89 -16.05 -6.27
N ASP A 178 -18.45 -15.80 -7.49
CA ASP A 178 -17.96 -16.78 -8.47
C ASP A 178 -16.43 -16.98 -8.42
N ALA A 179 -15.75 -16.36 -7.44
CA ALA A 179 -14.32 -16.47 -7.25
C ALA A 179 -13.96 -17.21 -5.95
N SER A 180 -12.71 -17.70 -5.87
CA SER A 180 -12.14 -18.39 -4.70
C SER A 180 -10.72 -17.95 -4.44
N CYS A 181 -10.36 -17.74 -3.19
CA CYS A 181 -8.98 -17.66 -2.74
C CYS A 181 -8.53 -19.08 -2.36
N THR A 182 -7.79 -19.74 -3.28
CA THR A 182 -7.27 -21.09 -3.05
C THR A 182 -5.84 -21.04 -2.50
N PRO A 183 -5.34 -22.09 -1.82
CA PRO A 183 -3.94 -22.18 -1.42
C PRO A 183 -2.97 -21.88 -2.58
N LEU A 184 -3.28 -22.41 -3.77
CA LEU A 184 -2.44 -22.19 -4.95
C LEU A 184 -2.49 -20.73 -5.43
N SER A 185 -3.68 -20.12 -5.52
CA SER A 185 -3.78 -18.74 -6.01
C SER A 185 -3.09 -17.74 -5.08
N LEU A 186 -3.19 -17.93 -3.76
CA LEU A 186 -2.49 -17.07 -2.78
C LEU A 186 -0.98 -17.28 -2.83
N ALA A 187 -0.51 -18.54 -2.87
CA ALA A 187 0.92 -18.83 -2.95
C ALA A 187 1.53 -18.31 -4.26
N SER A 188 0.83 -18.45 -5.39
CA SER A 188 1.28 -17.93 -6.69
C SER A 188 1.34 -16.40 -6.71
N HIS A 189 0.45 -15.71 -5.99
CA HIS A 189 0.42 -14.26 -5.93
C HIS A 189 1.69 -13.68 -5.29
N THR A 190 2.37 -14.40 -4.38
CA THR A 190 3.63 -13.95 -3.79
C THR A 190 4.78 -13.86 -4.83
N LEU A 191 4.64 -14.49 -5.98
CA LEU A 191 5.60 -14.39 -7.09
C LEU A 191 5.40 -13.13 -7.95
N TYR A 192 4.25 -12.49 -7.82
CA TYR A 192 3.90 -11.31 -8.60
C TYR A 192 4.75 -10.10 -8.14
N GLU A 193 5.46 -9.49 -9.10
CA GLU A 193 6.30 -8.29 -8.90
C GLU A 193 7.44 -8.42 -7.86
N ASN A 194 7.82 -9.64 -7.46
CA ASN A 194 8.91 -9.87 -6.53
C ASN A 194 10.09 -10.56 -7.22
N ALA A 195 11.31 -10.06 -6.96
CA ALA A 195 12.54 -10.67 -7.46
C ALA A 195 12.88 -11.98 -6.74
N ASP A 196 12.51 -12.10 -5.47
CA ASP A 196 12.67 -13.31 -4.65
C ASP A 196 11.28 -13.82 -4.24
N PRO A 197 10.98 -15.13 -4.41
CA PRO A 197 9.67 -15.68 -4.08
C PRO A 197 9.34 -15.73 -2.59
N TYR A 198 10.34 -15.59 -1.72
CA TYR A 198 10.20 -15.75 -0.27
C TYR A 198 10.60 -14.54 0.53
N LEU A 199 11.54 -13.73 0.02
CA LEU A 199 12.08 -12.58 0.73
C LEU A 199 11.58 -11.29 0.07
N ILE A 200 10.67 -10.61 0.73
CA ILE A 200 10.00 -9.41 0.22
C ILE A 200 10.44 -8.24 1.07
N ARG A 201 11.07 -7.25 0.42
CA ARG A 201 11.56 -6.04 1.11
C ARG A 201 10.42 -5.03 1.27
N GLU A 202 10.27 -4.59 2.50
CA GLU A 202 9.40 -3.49 2.89
C GLU A 202 10.22 -2.34 3.46
N PRO A 203 9.71 -1.10 3.54
CA PRO A 203 10.50 0.03 4.06
C PRO A 203 11.16 -0.22 5.41
N SER A 204 10.50 -0.90 6.34
CA SER A 204 10.97 -1.14 7.70
C SER A 204 11.67 -2.50 7.90
N GLY A 205 11.80 -3.34 6.86
CA GLY A 205 12.45 -4.64 7.01
C GLY A 205 12.18 -5.63 5.90
N MET A 206 12.24 -6.91 6.25
CA MET A 206 12.12 -8.04 5.33
C MET A 206 11.04 -9.01 5.78
N LEU A 207 10.03 -9.20 4.95
CA LEU A 207 9.06 -10.28 5.09
C LEU A 207 9.68 -11.57 4.55
N ASN A 208 9.63 -12.65 5.33
CA ASN A 208 10.03 -14.00 4.92
C ASN A 208 8.81 -14.92 4.95
N THR A 209 8.45 -15.44 3.77
CA THR A 209 7.31 -16.34 3.56
C THR A 209 7.72 -17.80 3.33
N GLN A 210 9.01 -18.13 3.42
CA GLN A 210 9.56 -19.47 3.11
C GLN A 210 8.86 -20.60 3.90
N ASN A 211 8.44 -20.32 5.14
CA ASN A 211 7.74 -21.27 5.99
C ASN A 211 6.22 -21.05 6.00
N ALA A 212 5.69 -20.26 5.09
CA ALA A 212 4.27 -20.03 5.00
C ALA A 212 3.52 -21.31 4.64
N ARG A 213 2.41 -21.53 5.32
CA ARG A 213 1.50 -22.65 5.11
C ARG A 213 0.15 -22.12 4.70
N TYR A 214 -0.41 -22.68 3.65
CA TYR A 214 -1.67 -22.30 3.06
C TYR A 214 -2.68 -23.42 3.25
N GLN A 215 -3.73 -23.17 4.04
CA GLN A 215 -4.75 -24.17 4.38
C GLN A 215 -6.12 -23.74 3.87
N LYS A 216 -6.77 -24.58 3.10
CA LYS A 216 -8.15 -24.37 2.65
C LYS A 216 -9.08 -24.42 3.88
N LEU A 217 -9.83 -23.35 4.14
CA LEU A 217 -10.87 -23.30 5.19
C LEU A 217 -12.27 -23.61 4.65
N SER A 218 -12.55 -23.17 3.41
CA SER A 218 -13.79 -23.42 2.69
C SER A 218 -13.52 -23.47 1.20
N GLU A 219 -14.57 -23.62 0.37
CA GLU A 219 -14.43 -23.55 -1.09
C GLU A 219 -13.89 -22.22 -1.59
N ARG A 220 -14.07 -21.14 -0.81
CA ARG A 220 -13.70 -19.78 -1.22
C ARG A 220 -12.63 -19.11 -0.35
N LYS A 221 -12.34 -19.68 0.85
CA LYS A 221 -11.49 -19.04 1.86
C LYS A 221 -10.26 -19.88 2.17
N THR A 222 -9.10 -19.24 2.24
CA THR A 222 -7.81 -19.86 2.59
C THR A 222 -7.20 -19.16 3.81
N ARG A 223 -6.62 -19.93 4.69
CA ARG A 223 -5.79 -19.51 5.83
C ARG A 223 -4.32 -19.54 5.46
N VAL A 224 -3.57 -18.54 5.93
CA VAL A 224 -2.10 -18.45 5.75
C VAL A 224 -1.44 -18.22 7.10
N GLU A 225 -0.40 -18.99 7.41
CA GLU A 225 0.38 -18.93 8.65
C GLU A 225 1.86 -19.15 8.41
N GLY A 226 2.72 -18.84 9.40
CA GLY A 226 4.15 -19.18 9.40
C GLY A 226 5.07 -18.14 8.78
N SER A 227 4.56 -16.98 8.42
CA SER A 227 5.37 -15.86 7.92
C SER A 227 6.08 -15.14 9.07
N VAL A 228 7.28 -14.65 8.80
CA VAL A 228 8.10 -13.91 9.76
C VAL A 228 8.55 -12.58 9.16
N PHE A 229 8.47 -11.52 9.94
CA PHE A 229 9.02 -10.22 9.56
C PHE A 229 10.26 -9.93 10.40
N ARG A 230 11.35 -9.53 9.75
CA ARG A 230 12.59 -9.12 10.39
C ARG A 230 12.83 -7.65 10.15
N PRO A 231 12.82 -6.81 11.20
CA PRO A 231 13.18 -5.40 11.07
C PRO A 231 14.59 -5.25 10.48
N ASP A 232 14.77 -4.27 9.62
CA ASP A 232 16.04 -3.91 9.00
C ASP A 232 16.16 -2.39 8.91
N ARG A 233 17.29 -1.88 8.43
CA ARG A 233 17.48 -0.46 8.17
C ARG A 233 16.33 0.08 7.33
N TYR A 234 15.73 1.16 7.79
CA TYR A 234 14.65 1.81 7.08
C TYR A 234 15.14 2.40 5.76
N THR A 235 14.52 2.00 4.68
CA THR A 235 14.83 2.50 3.33
C THR A 235 13.54 2.79 2.58
N LEU A 236 13.59 3.78 1.68
CA LEU A 236 12.48 4.13 0.81
C LEU A 236 12.90 3.97 -0.64
N LYS A 237 12.00 3.49 -1.46
CA LYS A 237 12.14 3.56 -2.92
C LYS A 237 11.76 4.98 -3.36
N LEU A 238 12.60 5.58 -4.20
CA LEU A 238 12.30 6.83 -4.88
C LEU A 238 11.91 6.54 -6.33
N GLU A 239 10.91 7.24 -6.82
CA GLU A 239 10.45 7.15 -8.21
C GLU A 239 10.48 8.56 -8.81
N GLY A 240 11.30 8.74 -9.83
CA GLY A 240 11.46 10.00 -10.56
C GLY A 240 10.82 9.95 -11.93
N ALA A 241 10.26 11.06 -12.38
CA ALA A 241 9.73 11.23 -13.73
C ALA A 241 10.37 12.44 -14.41
N THR A 242 10.87 12.25 -15.63
CA THR A 242 11.38 13.32 -16.49
C THR A 242 10.42 13.55 -17.67
N CYS A 243 10.26 14.81 -18.08
CA CYS A 243 9.58 15.11 -19.34
C CYS A 243 10.52 14.81 -20.51
N THR A 244 10.21 13.78 -21.28
CA THR A 244 10.77 13.61 -22.62
C THR A 244 9.92 14.42 -23.59
N GLY A 245 10.48 15.51 -24.16
CA GLY A 245 9.77 16.31 -25.17
C GLY A 245 9.35 15.44 -26.35
N PHE A 246 8.16 15.73 -26.88
CA PHE A 246 7.67 15.18 -28.14
C PHE A 246 8.23 15.99 -29.30
#